data_dad881374097e83f1a1e50abb4ef8cea
#
_entry.id   dad881374097e83f1a1e50abb4ef8cea
#
_cell.length_a   1.000
_cell.length_b   1.000
_cell.length_c   1.000
_cell.angle_alpha   90.00
_cell.angle_beta   90.00
_cell.angle_gamma   90.00
#
_symmetry.space_group_name_H-M   'P 1'
#
loop_
_entity.id
_entity.type
_entity.pdbx_description
1 polymer ?
#
loop_
_entity_poly.entity_id
_entity_poly.type
_entity_poly.pdbx_seq_one_letter_code
_entity_poly.pdbx_strand_id
1 'polypeptide(L)'
;MTKGKNTRPLKDRARESIFNLLLHSNKIFFNFKKANILDLYAGTGSFGLECLSREAASVCFVEKEKSALEVLGKNIEKLKIKKKTSTLACDVLSLANRKNILKLKYHLIFCDPPFKFNNADTLIKFIYDKNLLQENGIVIIHLNKNTKEKLPENFKLIEERIYGISKIIFGKILYW
;
A
#
# COMPACT_ATOMS: atom_id res chain seq x y z
N MET A 1 -5.18 8.71 32.60
CA MET A 1 -3.84 8.25 32.16
C MET A 1 -4.01 7.28 31.00
N THR A 2 -4.00 7.75 29.78
CA THR A 2 -4.10 6.93 28.57
C THR A 2 -2.70 6.50 28.18
N LYS A 3 -2.39 5.22 28.32
CA LYS A 3 -1.14 4.62 27.86
C LYS A 3 -1.05 4.80 26.34
N GLY A 4 -0.24 5.76 25.88
CA GLY A 4 0.16 5.92 24.51
C GLY A 4 0.89 4.67 24.05
N LYS A 5 0.25 3.88 23.19
CA LYS A 5 0.84 2.67 22.64
C LYS A 5 2.08 3.02 21.82
N ASN A 6 3.21 2.46 22.22
CA ASN A 6 4.52 2.45 21.56
C ASN A 6 4.53 1.75 20.18
N THR A 7 3.53 2.02 19.33
CA THR A 7 3.42 1.44 18.00
C THR A 7 4.09 2.28 16.91
N ARG A 8 4.40 3.54 17.23
CA ARG A 8 4.94 4.52 16.27
C ARG A 8 6.38 4.19 15.78
N PRO A 9 7.35 3.86 16.65
CA PRO A 9 8.72 3.58 16.20
C PRO A 9 8.85 2.33 15.32
N LEU A 10 8.03 1.29 15.55
CA LEU A 10 8.06 0.06 14.75
C LEU A 10 7.45 0.27 13.37
N LYS A 11 6.37 1.04 13.27
CA LYS A 11 5.76 1.40 11.96
C LYS A 11 6.72 2.25 11.12
N ASP A 12 7.44 3.16 11.74
CA ASP A 12 8.41 4.02 11.05
C ASP A 12 9.60 3.21 10.52
N ARG A 13 10.15 2.27 11.30
CA ARG A 13 11.22 1.35 10.86
C ARG A 13 10.77 0.44 9.71
N ALA A 14 9.56 -0.11 9.81
CA ALA A 14 9.00 -0.93 8.74
C ALA A 14 8.87 -0.14 7.44
N ARG A 15 8.37 1.09 7.50
CA ARG A 15 8.24 1.99 6.36
C ARG A 15 9.61 2.36 5.76
N GLU A 16 10.58 2.75 6.59
CA GLU A 16 11.95 3.02 6.16
C GLU A 16 12.55 1.83 5.42
N SER A 17 12.39 0.62 5.98
CA SER A 17 12.84 -0.61 5.33
C SER A 17 12.18 -0.86 3.98
N ILE A 18 10.87 -0.59 3.84
CA ILE A 18 10.18 -0.71 2.56
C ILE A 18 10.86 0.18 1.51
N PHE A 19 11.08 1.46 1.82
CA PHE A 19 11.71 2.38 0.88
C PHE A 19 13.17 2.01 0.58
N ASN A 20 13.92 1.54 1.56
CA ASN A 20 15.28 1.05 1.34
C ASN A 20 15.31 -0.15 0.40
N LEU A 21 14.38 -1.10 0.53
CA LEU A 21 14.29 -2.24 -0.38
C LEU A 21 13.86 -1.82 -1.80
N LEU A 22 12.91 -0.90 -1.93
CA LEU A 22 12.49 -0.38 -3.24
C LEU A 22 13.61 0.35 -3.98
N LEU A 23 14.52 1.00 -3.26
CA LEU A 23 15.61 1.80 -3.83
C LEU A 23 16.90 1.01 -4.07
N HIS A 24 17.20 0.03 -3.21
CA HIS A 24 18.54 -0.54 -3.13
C HIS A 24 18.58 -2.08 -3.24
N SER A 25 17.42 -2.75 -3.29
CA SER A 25 17.40 -4.21 -3.42
C SER A 25 17.84 -4.63 -4.83
N ASN A 26 18.67 -5.67 -4.90
CA ASN A 26 19.03 -6.32 -6.15
C ASN A 26 17.93 -7.27 -6.68
N LYS A 27 16.88 -7.52 -5.89
CA LYS A 27 15.73 -8.37 -6.25
C LYS A 27 14.52 -7.56 -6.68
N ILE A 28 14.44 -6.27 -6.26
CA ILE A 28 13.29 -5.40 -6.49
C ILE A 28 13.77 -4.23 -7.35
N PHE A 29 13.34 -4.23 -8.61
CA PHE A 29 13.62 -3.12 -9.53
C PHE A 29 12.41 -2.20 -9.56
N PHE A 30 12.47 -1.09 -8.80
CA PHE A 30 11.41 -0.10 -8.76
C PHE A 30 11.96 1.32 -8.96
N ASN A 31 11.31 2.07 -9.83
CA ASN A 31 11.60 3.48 -10.04
C ASN A 31 10.38 4.31 -9.70
N PHE A 32 10.50 5.21 -8.74
CA PHE A 32 9.42 6.11 -8.35
C PHE A 32 9.06 7.11 -9.44
N LYS A 33 10.04 7.55 -10.22
CA LYS A 33 9.83 8.57 -11.25
C LYS A 33 8.76 8.13 -12.25
N LYS A 34 7.71 8.96 -12.36
CA LYS A 34 6.52 8.70 -13.18
C LYS A 34 5.65 7.50 -12.74
N ALA A 35 5.90 6.91 -11.58
CA ALA A 35 5.09 5.80 -11.08
C ALA A 35 3.72 6.27 -10.60
N ASN A 36 2.68 5.48 -10.91
CA ASN A 36 1.35 5.59 -10.31
C ASN A 36 1.28 4.63 -9.13
N ILE A 37 0.85 5.12 -7.98
CA ILE A 37 0.82 4.39 -6.71
C ILE A 37 -0.63 4.22 -6.24
N LEU A 38 -0.97 3.05 -5.75
CA LEU A 38 -2.23 2.79 -5.05
C LEU A 38 -1.91 2.48 -3.58
N ASP A 39 -2.42 3.31 -2.70
CA ASP A 39 -2.23 3.20 -1.24
C ASP A 39 -3.55 2.76 -0.60
N LEU A 40 -3.64 1.46 -0.32
CA LEU A 40 -4.83 0.82 0.27
C LEU A 40 -4.71 0.80 1.79
N TYR A 41 -5.79 1.19 2.48
CA TYR A 41 -5.79 1.45 3.92
C TYR A 41 -4.84 2.59 4.28
N ALA A 42 -4.93 3.67 3.51
CA ALA A 42 -3.92 4.74 3.49
C ALA A 42 -3.72 5.49 4.82
N GLY A 43 -4.71 5.43 5.73
CA GLY A 43 -4.65 6.19 6.98
C GLY A 43 -4.47 7.68 6.71
N THR A 44 -3.45 8.28 7.31
CA THR A 44 -3.09 9.70 7.11
C THR A 44 -2.26 9.94 5.84
N GLY A 45 -2.03 8.90 5.01
CA GLY A 45 -1.36 8.98 3.73
C GLY A 45 0.16 8.94 3.79
N SER A 46 0.76 8.56 4.90
CA SER A 46 2.22 8.67 5.10
C SER A 46 3.04 7.91 4.05
N PHE A 47 2.57 6.74 3.57
CA PHE A 47 3.27 5.98 2.55
C PHE A 47 3.17 6.65 1.17
N GLY A 48 1.96 6.94 0.71
CA GLY A 48 1.75 7.55 -0.60
C GLY A 48 2.36 8.96 -0.70
N LEU A 49 2.30 9.75 0.38
CA LEU A 49 2.94 11.07 0.43
C LEU A 49 4.47 10.97 0.30
N GLU A 50 5.09 9.98 0.94
CA GLU A 50 6.52 9.69 0.77
C GLU A 50 6.85 9.26 -0.67
N CYS A 51 5.97 8.48 -1.33
CA CYS A 51 6.15 8.15 -2.75
C CYS A 51 6.15 9.41 -3.63
N LEU A 52 5.28 10.39 -3.35
CA LEU A 52 5.26 11.66 -4.08
C LEU A 52 6.51 12.50 -3.85
N SER A 53 7.07 12.49 -2.62
CA SER A 53 8.34 13.15 -2.33
C SER A 53 9.51 12.57 -3.11
N ARG A 54 9.37 11.31 -3.55
CA ARG A 54 10.34 10.58 -4.40
C ARG A 54 9.99 10.62 -5.89
N GLU A 55 9.25 11.64 -6.32
CA GLU A 55 8.90 11.92 -7.72
C GLU A 55 7.86 10.96 -8.34
N ALA A 56 7.05 10.25 -7.55
CA ALA A 56 5.91 9.53 -8.09
C ALA A 56 4.98 10.48 -8.87
N ALA A 57 4.39 10.00 -9.96
CA ALA A 57 3.51 10.79 -10.80
C ALA A 57 2.18 11.07 -10.11
N SER A 58 1.60 10.03 -9.50
CA SER A 58 0.31 10.15 -8.83
C SER A 58 0.14 9.12 -7.72
N VAL A 59 -0.72 9.42 -6.76
CA VAL A 59 -1.15 8.48 -5.72
C VAL A 59 -2.67 8.49 -5.63
N CYS A 60 -3.27 7.30 -5.65
CA CYS A 60 -4.66 7.07 -5.28
C CYS A 60 -4.69 6.50 -3.85
N PHE A 61 -5.28 7.24 -2.93
CA PHE A 61 -5.49 6.82 -1.55
C PHE A 61 -6.86 6.20 -1.38
N VAL A 62 -6.94 5.05 -0.70
CA VAL A 62 -8.19 4.41 -0.30
C VAL A 62 -8.23 4.30 1.21
N GLU A 63 -9.18 4.98 1.84
CA GLU A 63 -9.34 5.01 3.29
C GLU A 63 -10.84 5.16 3.63
N LYS A 64 -11.30 4.55 4.71
CA LYS A 64 -12.69 4.65 5.16
C LYS A 64 -12.88 5.49 6.41
N GLU A 65 -11.85 5.60 7.25
CA GLU A 65 -11.94 6.29 8.54
C GLU A 65 -11.93 7.81 8.36
N LYS A 66 -13.03 8.47 8.76
CA LYS A 66 -13.20 9.93 8.60
C LYS A 66 -12.08 10.74 9.22
N SER A 67 -11.66 10.39 10.44
CA SER A 67 -10.57 11.10 11.13
C SER A 67 -9.23 11.01 10.38
N ALA A 68 -8.93 9.87 9.78
CA ALA A 68 -7.73 9.70 8.95
C ALA A 68 -7.84 10.49 7.64
N LEU A 69 -9.01 10.47 6.98
CA LEU A 69 -9.29 11.23 5.77
C LEU A 69 -9.15 12.75 5.97
N GLU A 70 -9.62 13.27 7.11
CA GLU A 70 -9.45 14.69 7.45
C GLU A 70 -7.97 15.08 7.57
N VAL A 71 -7.15 14.24 8.21
CA VAL A 71 -5.71 14.48 8.33
C VAL A 71 -5.03 14.36 6.97
N LEU A 72 -5.38 13.34 6.18
CA LEU A 72 -4.88 13.16 4.82
C LEU A 72 -5.18 14.37 3.95
N GLY A 73 -6.44 14.88 3.98
CA GLY A 73 -6.84 16.10 3.26
C GLY A 73 -5.98 17.30 3.63
N LYS A 74 -5.81 17.56 4.94
CA LYS A 74 -4.93 18.64 5.42
C LYS A 74 -3.48 18.49 4.95
N ASN A 75 -2.94 17.27 4.94
CA ASN A 75 -1.60 17.00 4.46
C ASN A 75 -1.47 17.30 2.95
N ILE A 76 -2.45 16.87 2.14
CA ILE A 76 -2.47 17.11 0.69
C ILE A 76 -2.53 18.63 0.39
N GLU A 77 -3.35 19.37 1.11
CA GLU A 77 -3.47 20.83 0.97
C GLU A 77 -2.17 21.54 1.37
N LYS A 78 -1.63 21.20 2.55
CA LYS A 78 -0.38 21.78 3.06
C LYS A 78 0.80 21.57 2.10
N LEU A 79 0.90 20.40 1.48
CA LEU A 79 1.95 20.04 0.54
C LEU A 79 1.66 20.55 -0.90
N LYS A 80 0.47 21.12 -1.16
CA LYS A 80 0.04 21.64 -2.48
C LYS A 80 0.10 20.58 -3.60
N ILE A 81 -0.21 19.32 -3.28
CA ILE A 81 -0.08 18.18 -4.20
C ILE A 81 -1.43 17.64 -4.71
N LYS A 82 -2.52 18.38 -4.57
CA LYS A 82 -3.87 17.96 -4.96
C LYS A 82 -3.96 17.45 -6.40
N LYS A 83 -3.19 18.04 -7.33
CA LYS A 83 -3.17 17.63 -8.75
C LYS A 83 -2.57 16.25 -8.98
N LYS A 84 -1.77 15.74 -8.03
CA LYS A 84 -1.11 14.42 -8.10
C LYS A 84 -1.80 13.36 -7.24
N THR A 85 -2.93 13.70 -6.61
CA THR A 85 -3.60 12.81 -5.66
C THR A 85 -5.07 12.63 -6.00
N SER A 86 -5.58 11.44 -5.71
CA SER A 86 -7.00 11.15 -5.64
C SER A 86 -7.29 10.40 -4.34
N THR A 87 -8.47 10.58 -3.78
CA THR A 87 -8.87 9.93 -2.53
C THR A 87 -10.24 9.28 -2.69
N LEU A 88 -10.33 8.00 -2.36
CA LEU A 88 -11.55 7.22 -2.32
C LEU A 88 -11.92 6.95 -0.86
N ALA A 89 -12.94 7.64 -0.38
CA ALA A 89 -13.46 7.51 0.98
C ALA A 89 -14.38 6.28 1.09
N CYS A 90 -13.79 5.08 1.15
CA CYS A 90 -14.55 3.83 1.22
C CYS A 90 -13.74 2.68 1.78
N ASP A 91 -14.43 1.59 2.14
CA ASP A 91 -13.79 0.33 2.48
C ASP A 91 -13.11 -0.28 1.25
N VAL A 92 -11.86 -0.75 1.40
CA VAL A 92 -11.08 -1.34 0.31
C VAL A 92 -11.79 -2.54 -0.31
N LEU A 93 -12.36 -3.43 0.50
CA LEU A 93 -13.04 -4.62 -0.01
C LEU A 93 -14.33 -4.28 -0.77
N SER A 94 -14.94 -3.13 -0.49
CA SER A 94 -16.11 -2.67 -1.23
C SER A 94 -15.80 -2.32 -2.69
N LEU A 95 -14.53 -2.03 -3.00
CA LEU A 95 -14.08 -1.73 -4.37
C LEU A 95 -14.20 -2.93 -5.32
N ALA A 96 -14.18 -4.15 -4.79
CA ALA A 96 -14.35 -5.37 -5.59
C ALA A 96 -15.68 -5.36 -6.37
N ASN A 97 -16.73 -4.80 -5.77
CA ASN A 97 -18.08 -4.73 -6.34
C ASN A 97 -18.35 -3.45 -7.15
N ARG A 98 -17.38 -2.52 -7.21
CA ARG A 98 -17.53 -1.26 -7.95
C ARG A 98 -16.87 -1.34 -9.31
N LYS A 99 -17.62 -0.98 -10.37
CA LYS A 99 -17.08 -0.91 -11.74
C LYS A 99 -16.35 0.41 -11.96
N ASN A 100 -15.23 0.36 -12.64
CA ASN A 100 -14.50 1.51 -13.21
C ASN A 100 -14.11 2.63 -12.21
N ILE A 101 -14.00 2.33 -10.91
CA ILE A 101 -13.61 3.35 -9.94
C ILE A 101 -12.09 3.57 -9.92
N LEU A 102 -11.32 2.50 -10.16
CA LEU A 102 -9.87 2.55 -10.33
C LEU A 102 -9.57 2.44 -11.83
N LYS A 103 -9.28 3.58 -12.45
CA LYS A 103 -9.13 3.68 -13.91
C LYS A 103 -7.72 3.45 -14.42
N LEU A 104 -6.73 3.44 -13.52
CA LEU A 104 -5.32 3.32 -13.87
C LEU A 104 -4.79 1.95 -13.45
N LYS A 105 -3.77 1.49 -14.16
CA LYS A 105 -2.87 0.46 -13.65
C LYS A 105 -1.76 1.11 -12.84
N TYR A 106 -1.38 0.46 -11.75
CA TYR A 106 -0.43 0.99 -10.78
C TYR A 106 0.91 0.26 -10.87
N HIS A 107 1.98 0.99 -10.72
CA HIS A 107 3.34 0.45 -10.68
C HIS A 107 3.67 -0.12 -9.29
N LEU A 108 3.02 0.42 -8.26
CA LEU A 108 3.15 -0.03 -6.88
C LEU A 108 1.79 0.02 -6.19
N ILE A 109 1.41 -1.09 -5.56
CA ILE A 109 0.23 -1.18 -4.71
C ILE A 109 0.70 -1.51 -3.30
N PHE A 110 0.42 -0.62 -2.37
CA PHE A 110 0.71 -0.82 -0.95
C PHE A 110 -0.57 -1.13 -0.19
N CYS A 111 -0.53 -2.14 0.66
CA CYS A 111 -1.65 -2.59 1.48
C CYS A 111 -1.22 -2.64 2.94
N ASP A 112 -1.79 -1.78 3.78
CA ASP A 112 -1.56 -1.75 5.24
C ASP A 112 -2.87 -1.98 6.01
N PRO A 113 -3.51 -3.16 5.87
CA PRO A 113 -4.76 -3.46 6.54
C PRO A 113 -4.58 -3.50 8.06
N PRO A 114 -5.67 -3.38 8.85
CA PRO A 114 -5.63 -3.58 10.29
C PRO A 114 -4.99 -4.90 10.68
N PHE A 115 -4.20 -4.96 11.76
CA PHE A 115 -3.46 -6.17 12.19
C PHE A 115 -4.33 -7.43 12.47
N LYS A 116 -5.62 -7.25 12.65
CA LYS A 116 -6.57 -8.38 12.74
C LYS A 116 -6.96 -8.96 11.37
N PHE A 117 -6.54 -8.32 10.30
CA PHE A 117 -6.81 -8.77 8.94
C PHE A 117 -5.94 -10.00 8.61
N ASN A 118 -6.57 -11.07 8.16
CA ASN A 118 -5.93 -12.35 7.84
C ASN A 118 -6.27 -12.88 6.43
N ASN A 119 -6.82 -12.01 5.57
CA ASN A 119 -7.32 -12.37 4.24
C ASN A 119 -6.46 -11.73 3.13
N ALA A 120 -5.13 -11.93 3.18
CA ALA A 120 -4.21 -11.40 2.17
C ALA A 120 -4.53 -11.93 0.76
N ASP A 121 -5.00 -13.18 0.65
CA ASP A 121 -5.50 -13.79 -0.58
C ASP A 121 -6.64 -12.99 -1.21
N THR A 122 -7.59 -12.49 -0.41
CA THR A 122 -8.70 -11.66 -0.87
C THR A 122 -8.22 -10.35 -1.48
N LEU A 123 -7.20 -9.70 -0.88
CA LEU A 123 -6.59 -8.49 -1.44
C LEU A 123 -5.87 -8.78 -2.76
N ILE A 124 -5.08 -9.85 -2.80
CA ILE A 124 -4.35 -10.25 -4.00
C ILE A 124 -5.34 -10.60 -5.12
N LYS A 125 -6.39 -11.37 -4.79
CA LYS A 125 -7.46 -11.68 -5.73
C LYS A 125 -8.15 -10.42 -6.26
N PHE A 126 -8.48 -9.46 -5.40
CA PHE A 126 -9.05 -8.17 -5.81
C PHE A 126 -8.15 -7.44 -6.81
N ILE A 127 -6.83 -7.35 -6.52
CA ILE A 127 -5.87 -6.69 -7.41
C ILE A 127 -5.80 -7.42 -8.76
N TYR A 128 -5.80 -8.74 -8.75
CA TYR A 128 -5.80 -9.57 -9.94
C TYR A 128 -7.07 -9.41 -10.78
N ASP A 129 -8.26 -9.63 -10.18
CA ASP A 129 -9.55 -9.59 -10.87
C ASP A 129 -9.84 -8.21 -11.50
N LYS A 130 -9.36 -7.14 -10.86
CA LYS A 130 -9.47 -5.78 -11.39
C LYS A 130 -8.33 -5.38 -12.32
N ASN A 131 -7.35 -6.25 -12.52
CA ASN A 131 -6.18 -6.00 -13.36
C ASN A 131 -5.49 -4.66 -13.03
N LEU A 132 -5.27 -4.42 -11.72
CA LEU A 132 -4.81 -3.12 -11.22
C LEU A 132 -3.30 -2.92 -11.33
N LEU A 133 -2.51 -4.00 -11.40
CA LEU A 133 -1.05 -3.91 -11.40
C LEU A 133 -0.50 -3.83 -12.83
N GLN A 134 0.50 -2.97 -13.03
CA GLN A 134 1.31 -2.95 -14.26
C GLN A 134 2.11 -4.26 -14.38
N GLU A 135 2.56 -4.61 -15.58
CA GLU A 135 3.28 -5.87 -15.89
C GLU A 135 4.48 -6.11 -14.96
N ASN A 136 5.28 -5.09 -14.68
CA ASN A 136 6.41 -5.17 -13.74
C ASN A 136 6.13 -4.50 -12.40
N GLY A 137 4.86 -4.33 -12.09
CA GLY A 137 4.45 -3.69 -10.83
C GLY A 137 4.75 -4.54 -9.62
N ILE A 138 4.79 -3.88 -8.46
CA ILE A 138 5.07 -4.48 -7.15
C ILE A 138 3.83 -4.34 -6.27
N VAL A 139 3.49 -5.41 -5.58
CA VAL A 139 2.54 -5.40 -4.46
C VAL A 139 3.31 -5.52 -3.17
N ILE A 140 3.03 -4.65 -2.21
CA ILE A 140 3.57 -4.70 -0.85
C ILE A 140 2.40 -4.88 0.11
N ILE A 141 2.48 -5.89 0.97
CA ILE A 141 1.47 -6.15 2.00
C ILE A 141 2.13 -6.12 3.36
N HIS A 142 1.64 -5.27 4.26
CA HIS A 142 2.08 -5.18 5.64
C HIS A 142 1.08 -5.89 6.55
N LEU A 143 1.51 -6.93 7.23
CA LEU A 143 0.69 -7.77 8.09
C LEU A 143 1.30 -7.90 9.50
N ASN A 144 0.54 -8.48 10.42
CA ASN A 144 1.10 -8.99 11.67
C ASN A 144 1.93 -10.24 11.35
N LYS A 145 3.11 -10.39 11.98
CA LYS A 145 4.01 -11.54 11.78
C LYS A 145 3.35 -12.90 12.06
N ASN A 146 2.34 -12.92 12.93
CA ASN A 146 1.63 -14.14 13.31
C ASN A 146 0.47 -14.45 12.35
N THR A 147 0.22 -13.60 11.35
CA THR A 147 -0.79 -13.88 10.33
C THR A 147 -0.36 -15.09 9.51
N LYS A 148 -1.23 -16.10 9.45
CA LYS A 148 -1.05 -17.27 8.56
C LYS A 148 -1.78 -16.94 7.25
N GLU A 149 -1.12 -16.25 6.36
CA GLU A 149 -1.65 -15.95 5.04
C GLU A 149 -1.45 -17.13 4.10
N LYS A 150 -2.44 -17.33 3.22
CA LYS A 150 -2.29 -18.15 2.02
C LYS A 150 -2.03 -17.19 0.86
N LEU A 151 -0.89 -17.32 0.22
CA LEU A 151 -0.60 -16.58 -1.01
C LEU A 151 -1.11 -17.42 -2.19
N PRO A 152 -1.93 -16.86 -3.09
CA PRO A 152 -2.44 -17.61 -4.24
C PRO A 152 -1.32 -17.91 -5.25
N GLU A 153 -1.49 -18.93 -6.09
CA GLU A 153 -0.47 -19.42 -7.04
C GLU A 153 -0.02 -18.33 -8.04
N ASN A 154 -0.91 -17.41 -8.37
CA ASN A 154 -0.60 -16.28 -9.24
C ASN A 154 0.13 -15.12 -8.52
N PHE A 155 0.50 -15.28 -7.24
CA PHE A 155 1.31 -14.31 -6.51
C PHE A 155 2.75 -14.81 -6.36
N LYS A 156 3.66 -14.21 -7.08
CA LYS A 156 5.09 -14.49 -6.98
C LYS A 156 5.72 -13.68 -5.85
N LEU A 157 6.02 -14.35 -4.74
CA LEU A 157 6.78 -13.77 -3.64
C LEU A 157 8.20 -13.40 -4.12
N ILE A 158 8.62 -12.17 -3.86
CA ILE A 158 9.98 -11.67 -4.17
C ILE A 158 10.83 -11.60 -2.90
N GLU A 159 10.27 -11.03 -1.84
CA GLU A 159 10.97 -10.78 -0.58
C GLU A 159 9.98 -10.76 0.58
N GLU A 160 10.41 -11.23 1.75
CA GLU A 160 9.70 -11.11 3.01
C GLU A 160 10.64 -10.56 4.08
N ARG A 161 10.15 -9.66 4.91
CA ARG A 161 10.88 -9.09 6.04
C ARG A 161 10.02 -9.03 7.28
N ILE A 162 10.64 -9.32 8.43
CA ILE A 162 9.99 -9.25 9.74
C ILE A 162 10.68 -8.21 10.60
N TYR A 163 9.92 -7.26 11.14
CA TYR A 163 10.38 -6.22 12.06
C TYR A 163 9.44 -6.20 13.27
N GLY A 164 9.93 -6.70 14.40
CA GLY A 164 9.13 -6.80 15.63
C GLY A 164 7.85 -7.63 15.39
N ILE A 165 6.70 -6.98 15.37
CA ILE A 165 5.39 -7.59 15.11
C ILE A 165 4.93 -7.44 13.65
N SER A 166 5.68 -6.73 12.83
CA SER A 166 5.36 -6.45 11.44
C SER A 166 6.00 -7.48 10.52
N LYS A 167 5.22 -7.99 9.58
CA LYS A 167 5.66 -8.79 8.43
C LYS A 167 5.36 -8.01 7.16
N ILE A 168 6.36 -7.83 6.31
CA ILE A 168 6.24 -7.12 5.04
C ILE A 168 6.52 -8.11 3.92
N ILE A 169 5.58 -8.22 3.00
CA ILE A 169 5.63 -9.12 1.86
C ILE A 169 5.72 -8.27 0.60
N PHE A 170 6.71 -8.55 -0.25
CA PHE A 170 6.86 -7.97 -1.59
C PHE A 170 6.60 -9.05 -2.63
N GLY A 171 5.78 -8.75 -3.60
CA GLY A 171 5.51 -9.71 -4.67
C GLY A 171 5.02 -9.08 -5.95
N LYS A 172 4.82 -9.93 -6.94
CA LYS A 172 4.20 -9.60 -8.24
C LYS A 172 2.99 -10.47 -8.48
N ILE A 173 2.06 -9.96 -9.24
CA ILE A 173 0.92 -10.75 -9.73
C ILE A 173 1.26 -11.23 -11.14
N LEU A 174 1.11 -12.53 -11.36
CA LEU A 174 1.25 -13.15 -12.66
C LEU A 174 -0.13 -13.18 -13.32
N TYR A 175 -0.25 -12.54 -14.47
CA TYR A 175 -1.45 -12.57 -15.31
C TYR A 175 -1.22 -13.58 -16.44
N TRP A 176 -2.00 -14.65 -16.46
CA TRP A 176 -2.04 -15.65 -17.52
C TRP A 176 -3.44 -15.80 -18.08
#